data_17dd89a1f25fad28bd8854dfe4eefb22
#
_entry.id   17dd89a1f25fad28bd8854dfe4eefb22
#
_cell.length_a   1.000
_cell.length_b   1.000
_cell.length_c   1.000
_cell.angle_alpha   90.00
_cell.angle_beta   90.00
_cell.angle_gamma   90.00
#
_symmetry.space_group_name_H-M   'P 1'
#
loop_
_entity.id
_entity.type
_entity.pdbx_description
1 polymer ?
#
loop_
_entity_poly.entity_id
_entity_poly.type
_entity_poly.pdbx_seq_one_letter_code
_entity_poly.pdbx_strand_id
1 'polypeptide(L)'
;KQKRILEQITAFLDQQSLRSTPSKILEEVLRRARSEWNETFPSQSDCLKERKEQFEKSQRNLHELIKEKKNENQSKKESLIERAHSLCQEEPSQMVIEEIKEIQAEWRKIDRTHKKNEQVLWKKFKDICDQIFNQRRRVKSDERALLQEKNKELEAKLTQVLNLIREDNLQ
;
A
#
# COMPACT_ATOMS: atom_id res chain seq x y z
N LYS A 1 0.87 39.82 13.26
CA LYS A 1 1.02 38.32 13.21
C LYS A 1 -0.08 37.66 12.37
N GLN A 2 -1.37 37.88 12.62
CA GLN A 2 -2.49 37.27 11.87
C GLN A 2 -2.43 37.49 10.35
N LYS A 3 -2.14 38.72 9.89
CA LYS A 3 -1.98 39.02 8.46
C LYS A 3 -0.90 38.14 7.83
N ARG A 4 0.22 37.96 8.50
CA ARG A 4 1.32 37.09 8.03
C ARG A 4 0.90 35.62 7.93
N ILE A 5 0.13 35.13 8.90
CA ILE A 5 -0.37 33.73 8.88
C ILE A 5 -1.31 33.52 7.69
N LEU A 6 -2.22 34.47 7.45
CA LEU A 6 -3.11 34.44 6.28
C LEU A 6 -2.34 34.45 4.96
N GLU A 7 -1.38 35.36 4.80
CA GLU A 7 -0.53 35.45 3.62
C GLU A 7 0.22 34.14 3.37
N GLN A 8 0.76 33.52 4.43
CA GLN A 8 1.47 32.26 4.33
C GLN A 8 0.54 31.10 3.91
N ILE A 9 -0.67 30.99 4.49
CA ILE A 9 -1.64 29.94 4.11
C ILE A 9 -2.13 30.16 2.69
N THR A 10 -2.47 31.39 2.32
CA THR A 10 -2.96 31.71 0.98
C THR A 10 -1.88 31.41 -0.06
N ALA A 11 -0.65 31.88 0.16
CA ALA A 11 0.48 31.59 -0.71
C ALA A 11 0.78 30.08 -0.81
N PHE A 12 0.56 29.34 0.27
CA PHE A 12 0.69 27.88 0.25
C PHE A 12 -0.42 27.23 -0.56
N LEU A 13 -1.67 27.69 -0.42
CA LEU A 13 -2.82 27.17 -1.18
C LEU A 13 -2.72 27.47 -2.69
N ASP A 14 -2.05 28.57 -3.08
CA ASP A 14 -1.86 28.96 -4.47
C ASP A 14 -0.72 28.18 -5.17
N GLN A 15 0.03 27.35 -4.46
CA GLN A 15 1.11 26.55 -5.06
C GLN A 15 0.55 25.42 -5.95
N GLN A 16 0.98 25.38 -7.21
CA GLN A 16 0.61 24.31 -8.15
C GLN A 16 1.04 22.91 -7.68
N SER A 17 2.04 22.82 -6.79
CA SER A 17 2.56 21.58 -6.22
C SER A 17 1.70 20.94 -5.13
N LEU A 18 0.60 21.58 -4.72
CA LEU A 18 -0.26 21.07 -3.64
C LEU A 18 -0.84 19.68 -3.93
N ARG A 19 -1.15 19.41 -5.18
CA ARG A 19 -1.67 18.09 -5.59
C ARG A 19 -0.63 16.97 -5.43
N SER A 20 0.65 17.27 -5.49
CA SER A 20 1.74 16.30 -5.26
C SER A 20 2.21 16.25 -3.80
N THR A 21 1.80 17.22 -2.97
CA THR A 21 2.22 17.29 -1.56
C THR A 21 1.56 16.18 -0.75
N PRO A 22 2.30 15.40 0.04
CA PRO A 22 1.74 14.36 0.91
C PRO A 22 0.71 14.91 1.91
N SER A 23 -0.34 14.13 2.18
CA SER A 23 -1.43 14.51 3.11
C SER A 23 -0.92 14.85 4.52
N LYS A 24 0.14 14.17 4.97
CA LYS A 24 0.80 14.44 6.25
C LYS A 24 1.36 15.86 6.35
N ILE A 25 1.95 16.37 5.27
CA ILE A 25 2.49 17.74 5.23
C ILE A 25 1.35 18.76 5.28
N LEU A 26 0.27 18.51 4.54
CA LEU A 26 -0.92 19.36 4.55
C LEU A 26 -1.56 19.41 5.95
N GLU A 27 -1.65 18.28 6.64
CA GLU A 27 -2.14 18.20 8.02
C GLU A 27 -1.26 18.99 8.98
N GLU A 28 0.05 18.90 8.82
CA GLU A 28 1.01 19.64 9.65
C GLU A 28 0.93 21.14 9.43
N VAL A 29 0.82 21.59 8.17
CA VAL A 29 0.61 23.01 7.84
C VAL A 29 -0.68 23.52 8.50
N LEU A 30 -1.77 22.75 8.38
CA LEU A 30 -3.06 23.10 9.00
C LEU A 30 -2.96 23.19 10.53
N ARG A 31 -2.27 22.24 11.15
CA ARG A 31 -2.08 22.19 12.60
C ARG A 31 -1.26 23.40 13.08
N ARG A 32 -0.16 23.70 12.42
CA ARG A 32 0.67 24.87 12.75
C ARG A 32 -0.07 26.17 12.58
N ALA A 33 -0.75 26.35 11.48
CA ALA A 33 -1.53 27.54 11.21
C ALA A 33 -2.61 27.79 12.29
N ARG A 34 -3.26 26.72 12.74
CA ARG A 34 -4.25 26.82 13.85
C ARG A 34 -3.59 27.19 15.16
N SER A 35 -2.45 26.59 15.51
CA SER A 35 -1.73 26.90 16.75
C SER A 35 -1.31 28.35 16.75
N GLU A 36 -0.64 28.80 15.70
CA GLU A 36 -0.16 30.18 15.57
C GLU A 36 -1.30 31.20 15.55
N TRP A 37 -2.43 30.86 14.91
CA TRP A 37 -3.63 31.71 14.92
C TRP A 37 -4.19 31.86 16.31
N ASN A 38 -4.31 30.77 17.06
CA ASN A 38 -4.85 30.79 18.42
C ASN A 38 -3.96 31.52 19.42
N GLU A 39 -2.65 31.51 19.20
CA GLU A 39 -1.68 32.25 20.02
C GLU A 39 -1.73 33.78 19.79
N THR A 40 -2.36 34.21 18.69
CA THR A 40 -2.49 35.64 18.35
C THR A 40 -3.85 36.19 18.79
N PHE A 41 -4.26 36.04 20.05
CA PHE A 41 -5.55 36.46 20.56
C PHE A 41 -5.81 37.97 20.42
N PRO A 42 -7.06 38.37 20.15
CA PRO A 42 -7.41 39.61 19.51
C PRO A 42 -7.92 40.69 20.43
N SER A 43 -7.65 41.95 20.07
CA SER A 43 -8.54 43.04 20.41
C SER A 43 -9.75 43.04 19.47
N GLN A 44 -10.91 43.43 19.98
CA GLN A 44 -12.19 43.48 19.25
C GLN A 44 -12.21 44.61 18.22
N SER A 45 -11.87 44.34 16.97
CA SER A 45 -12.08 45.30 15.89
C SER A 45 -12.70 44.62 14.66
N ASP A 46 -13.49 45.34 13.88
CA ASP A 46 -14.22 44.82 12.70
C ASP A 46 -13.27 44.24 11.64
N CYS A 47 -12.06 44.78 11.53
CA CYS A 47 -11.00 44.24 10.67
C CYS A 47 -10.58 42.81 11.07
N LEU A 48 -10.94 42.35 12.27
CA LEU A 48 -10.64 41.00 12.74
C LEU A 48 -11.68 40.00 12.30
N LYS A 49 -12.95 40.40 12.07
CA LYS A 49 -14.00 39.51 11.55
C LYS A 49 -13.65 39.04 10.14
N GLU A 50 -13.30 39.95 9.25
CA GLU A 50 -12.88 39.64 7.88
C GLU A 50 -11.68 38.66 7.84
N ARG A 51 -10.63 38.93 8.66
CA ARG A 51 -9.46 38.04 8.73
C ARG A 51 -9.81 36.67 9.28
N LYS A 52 -10.69 36.60 10.25
CA LYS A 52 -11.18 35.35 10.80
C LYS A 52 -11.92 34.54 9.74
N GLU A 53 -12.83 35.17 9.02
CA GLU A 53 -13.59 34.54 7.93
C GLU A 53 -12.66 34.02 6.79
N GLN A 54 -11.65 34.82 6.40
CA GLN A 54 -10.65 34.42 5.44
C GLN A 54 -9.83 33.22 5.93
N PHE A 55 -9.42 33.23 7.19
CA PHE A 55 -8.70 32.12 7.81
C PHE A 55 -9.54 30.84 7.85
N GLU A 56 -10.79 30.94 8.29
CA GLU A 56 -11.72 29.81 8.31
C GLU A 56 -11.98 29.25 6.91
N LYS A 57 -12.09 30.13 5.90
CA LYS A 57 -12.22 29.72 4.48
C LYS A 57 -10.97 28.95 4.01
N SER A 58 -9.79 29.46 4.30
CA SER A 58 -8.53 28.79 3.95
C SER A 58 -8.39 27.45 4.65
N GLN A 59 -8.81 27.34 5.91
CA GLN A 59 -8.84 26.07 6.64
C GLN A 59 -9.81 25.07 6.03
N ARG A 60 -11.00 25.51 5.62
CA ARG A 60 -11.98 24.64 4.95
C ARG A 60 -11.41 24.10 3.64
N ASN A 61 -10.83 24.95 2.81
CA ASN A 61 -10.22 24.55 1.54
C ASN A 61 -9.11 23.51 1.75
N LEU A 62 -8.24 23.73 2.76
CA LEU A 62 -7.16 22.79 3.06
C LEU A 62 -7.69 21.46 3.60
N HIS A 63 -8.76 21.50 4.41
CA HIS A 63 -9.43 20.29 4.89
C HIS A 63 -10.04 19.47 3.76
N GLU A 64 -10.71 20.13 2.82
CA GLU A 64 -11.30 19.46 1.66
C GLU A 64 -10.22 18.84 0.79
N LEU A 65 -9.13 19.55 0.52
CA LEU A 65 -7.99 19.00 -0.21
C LEU A 65 -7.41 17.76 0.46
N ILE A 66 -7.23 17.79 1.79
CA ILE A 66 -6.75 16.62 2.56
C ILE A 66 -7.73 15.46 2.44
N LYS A 67 -9.03 15.72 2.53
CA LYS A 67 -10.09 14.71 2.41
C LYS A 67 -10.10 14.08 1.03
N GLU A 68 -10.05 14.90 -0.03
CA GLU A 68 -9.99 14.42 -1.42
C GLU A 68 -8.78 13.51 -1.65
N LYS A 69 -7.60 13.93 -1.22
CA LYS A 69 -6.37 13.11 -1.32
C LYS A 69 -6.49 11.78 -0.59
N LYS A 70 -7.05 11.80 0.61
CA LYS A 70 -7.26 10.56 1.37
C LYS A 70 -8.25 9.62 0.68
N ASN A 71 -9.29 10.17 0.06
CA ASN A 71 -10.24 9.38 -0.71
C ASN A 71 -9.59 8.81 -1.98
N GLU A 72 -8.80 9.60 -2.71
CA GLU A 72 -8.04 9.12 -3.86
C GLU A 72 -7.07 7.98 -3.47
N ASN A 73 -6.34 8.15 -2.37
CA ASN A 73 -5.44 7.12 -1.88
C ASN A 73 -6.20 5.84 -1.47
N GLN A 74 -7.39 6.00 -0.89
CA GLN A 74 -8.26 4.88 -0.57
C GLN A 74 -8.67 4.13 -1.83
N SER A 75 -9.19 4.83 -2.85
CA SER A 75 -9.59 4.21 -4.12
C SER A 75 -8.43 3.49 -4.81
N LYS A 76 -7.22 4.08 -4.80
CA LYS A 76 -6.02 3.44 -5.34
C LYS A 76 -5.69 2.15 -4.58
N LYS A 77 -5.75 2.15 -3.25
CA LYS A 77 -5.49 0.96 -2.43
C LYS A 77 -6.57 -0.11 -2.61
N GLU A 78 -7.82 0.27 -2.74
CA GLU A 78 -8.93 -0.64 -3.03
C GLU A 78 -8.74 -1.32 -4.40
N SER A 79 -8.36 -0.57 -5.43
CA SER A 79 -8.03 -1.13 -6.75
C SER A 79 -6.86 -2.13 -6.69
N LEU A 80 -5.83 -1.87 -5.89
CA LEU A 80 -4.73 -2.82 -5.69
C LEU A 80 -5.19 -4.10 -4.97
N ILE A 81 -6.12 -3.97 -4.00
CA ILE A 81 -6.73 -5.14 -3.33
C ILE A 81 -7.51 -5.98 -4.34
N GLU A 82 -8.29 -5.36 -5.21
CA GLU A 82 -9.06 -6.06 -6.26
C GLU A 82 -8.12 -6.79 -7.24
N ARG A 83 -7.05 -6.13 -7.70
CA ARG A 83 -6.03 -6.77 -8.55
C ARG A 83 -5.39 -7.97 -7.83
N ALA A 84 -4.97 -7.80 -6.58
CA ALA A 84 -4.40 -8.89 -5.79
C ALA A 84 -5.41 -10.04 -5.56
N HIS A 85 -6.70 -9.71 -5.37
CA HIS A 85 -7.75 -10.70 -5.21
C HIS A 85 -7.98 -11.51 -6.51
N SER A 86 -7.92 -10.87 -7.66
CA SER A 86 -8.00 -11.55 -8.96
C SER A 86 -6.86 -12.57 -9.12
N LEU A 87 -5.64 -12.20 -8.76
CA LEU A 87 -4.48 -13.10 -8.79
C LEU A 87 -4.63 -14.31 -7.84
N CYS A 88 -5.40 -14.17 -6.77
CA CYS A 88 -5.67 -15.25 -5.83
C CYS A 88 -6.54 -16.37 -6.44
N GLN A 89 -7.23 -16.08 -7.55
CA GLN A 89 -8.05 -17.05 -8.29
C GLN A 89 -7.25 -17.78 -9.37
N GLU A 90 -6.05 -17.33 -9.67
CA GLU A 90 -5.18 -17.94 -10.67
C GLU A 90 -4.31 -19.06 -10.08
N GLU A 91 -3.80 -19.92 -10.94
CA GLU A 91 -2.82 -20.92 -10.52
C GLU A 91 -1.56 -20.22 -9.95
N PRO A 92 -1.06 -20.68 -8.79
CA PRO A 92 0.06 -20.02 -8.11
C PRO A 92 1.39 -20.23 -8.84
N SER A 93 1.53 -19.54 -9.97
CA SER A 93 2.72 -19.55 -10.84
C SER A 93 3.81 -18.59 -10.35
N GLN A 94 4.98 -18.64 -10.96
CA GLN A 94 6.03 -17.67 -10.69
C GLN A 94 5.62 -16.26 -11.14
N MET A 95 4.87 -16.13 -12.23
CA MET A 95 4.35 -14.84 -12.72
C MET A 95 3.41 -14.19 -11.70
N VAL A 96 2.48 -14.94 -11.12
CA VAL A 96 1.59 -14.45 -10.06
C VAL A 96 2.38 -13.91 -8.85
N ILE A 97 3.49 -14.58 -8.50
CA ILE A 97 4.35 -14.11 -7.40
C ILE A 97 5.08 -12.81 -7.75
N GLU A 98 5.49 -12.64 -8.97
CA GLU A 98 6.15 -11.41 -9.44
C GLU A 98 5.15 -10.26 -9.47
N GLU A 99 3.96 -10.46 -10.00
CA GLU A 99 2.91 -9.46 -10.05
C GLU A 99 2.44 -9.03 -8.66
N ILE A 100 2.28 -9.95 -7.70
CA ILE A 100 1.92 -9.56 -6.33
C ILE A 100 3.03 -8.75 -5.65
N LYS A 101 4.30 -8.98 -5.96
CA LYS A 101 5.40 -8.14 -5.49
C LYS A 101 5.37 -6.74 -6.08
N GLU A 102 5.00 -6.61 -7.35
CA GLU A 102 4.79 -5.30 -7.99
C GLU A 102 3.65 -4.55 -7.32
N ILE A 103 2.51 -5.21 -7.09
CA ILE A 103 1.38 -4.63 -6.36
C ILE A 103 1.79 -4.18 -4.95
N GLN A 104 2.62 -4.96 -4.26
CA GLN A 104 3.18 -4.56 -2.95
C GLN A 104 4.08 -3.31 -3.06
N ALA A 105 4.85 -3.19 -4.13
CA ALA A 105 5.69 -2.02 -4.37
C ALA A 105 4.85 -0.78 -4.70
N GLU A 106 3.78 -0.93 -5.49
CA GLU A 106 2.80 0.14 -5.76
C GLU A 106 2.09 0.59 -4.47
N TRP A 107 1.67 -0.35 -3.62
CA TRP A 107 1.05 -0.05 -2.32
C TRP A 107 1.90 0.86 -1.45
N ARG A 108 3.20 0.61 -1.39
CA ARG A 108 4.16 1.40 -0.58
C ARG A 108 4.31 2.84 -1.07
N LYS A 109 4.04 3.10 -2.34
CA LYS A 109 4.11 4.44 -2.94
C LYS A 109 2.86 5.28 -2.65
N ILE A 110 1.74 4.66 -2.30
CA ILE A 110 0.49 5.35 -1.99
C ILE A 110 0.57 5.90 -0.56
N ASP A 111 0.29 7.20 -0.42
CA ASP A 111 0.25 7.87 0.88
C ASP A 111 -0.94 7.37 1.73
N ARG A 112 -1.00 7.82 2.98
CA ARG A 112 -1.99 7.38 3.95
C ARG A 112 -3.42 7.75 3.54
N THR A 113 -4.34 6.90 3.92
CA THR A 113 -5.79 7.13 3.86
C THR A 113 -6.31 7.65 5.21
N HIS A 114 -7.62 7.59 5.45
CA HIS A 114 -8.18 7.84 6.76
C HIS A 114 -7.73 6.76 7.76
N LYS A 115 -7.35 7.17 8.97
CA LYS A 115 -6.75 6.28 9.99
C LYS A 115 -7.54 4.98 10.23
N LYS A 116 -8.88 5.06 10.28
CA LYS A 116 -9.74 3.89 10.46
C LYS A 116 -9.68 2.94 9.26
N ASN A 117 -9.70 3.48 8.05
CA ASN A 117 -9.71 2.72 6.81
C ASN A 117 -8.34 2.12 6.49
N GLU A 118 -7.25 2.82 6.84
CA GLU A 118 -5.87 2.37 6.59
C GLU A 118 -5.60 0.99 7.20
N GLN A 119 -6.01 0.76 8.43
CA GLN A 119 -5.81 -0.52 9.11
C GLN A 119 -6.64 -1.64 8.47
N VAL A 120 -7.88 -1.33 8.08
CA VAL A 120 -8.77 -2.31 7.44
C VAL A 120 -8.26 -2.70 6.07
N LEU A 121 -7.85 -1.71 5.26
CA LEU A 121 -7.31 -1.94 3.92
C LEU A 121 -5.99 -2.73 4.00
N TRP A 122 -5.10 -2.36 4.92
CA TRP A 122 -3.85 -3.08 5.13
C TRP A 122 -4.07 -4.54 5.51
N LYS A 123 -5.01 -4.81 6.45
CA LYS A 123 -5.32 -6.17 6.84
C LYS A 123 -5.83 -7.00 5.67
N LYS A 124 -6.82 -6.48 4.91
CA LYS A 124 -7.35 -7.16 3.72
C LYS A 124 -6.24 -7.47 2.71
N PHE A 125 -5.42 -6.47 2.40
CA PHE A 125 -4.32 -6.62 1.45
C PHE A 125 -3.30 -7.67 1.89
N LYS A 126 -2.90 -7.61 3.16
CA LYS A 126 -1.97 -8.57 3.76
C LYS A 126 -2.53 -10.00 3.71
N ASP A 127 -3.78 -10.19 4.10
CA ASP A 127 -4.42 -11.51 4.13
C ASP A 127 -4.42 -12.15 2.72
N ILE A 128 -4.70 -11.37 1.67
CA ILE A 128 -4.64 -11.82 0.28
C ILE A 128 -3.22 -12.18 -0.13
N CYS A 129 -2.23 -11.33 0.17
CA CYS A 129 -0.83 -11.61 -0.12
C CYS A 129 -0.35 -12.89 0.57
N ASP A 130 -0.68 -13.06 1.84
CA ASP A 130 -0.30 -14.24 2.62
C ASP A 130 -0.96 -15.51 2.05
N GLN A 131 -2.20 -15.42 1.56
CA GLN A 131 -2.89 -16.53 0.90
C GLN A 131 -2.15 -16.95 -0.38
N ILE A 132 -1.79 -16.02 -1.26
CA ILE A 132 -1.07 -16.30 -2.52
C ILE A 132 0.29 -16.95 -2.24
N PHE A 133 1.07 -16.39 -1.30
CA PHE A 133 2.38 -16.96 -0.94
C PHE A 133 2.26 -18.34 -0.30
N ASN A 134 1.22 -18.59 0.49
CA ASN A 134 0.96 -19.91 1.10
C ASN A 134 0.58 -20.95 0.04
N GLN A 135 -0.29 -20.58 -0.92
CA GLN A 135 -0.67 -21.46 -2.03
C GLN A 135 0.59 -21.86 -2.84
N ARG A 136 1.43 -20.89 -3.20
CA ARG A 136 2.68 -21.18 -3.95
C ARG A 136 3.64 -22.09 -3.17
N ARG A 137 3.74 -21.90 -1.85
CA ARG A 137 4.57 -22.76 -0.99
C ARG A 137 4.08 -24.20 -0.98
N ARG A 138 2.74 -24.41 -0.92
CA ARG A 138 2.13 -25.75 -0.98
C ARG A 138 2.43 -26.42 -2.31
N VAL A 139 2.15 -25.74 -3.43
CA VAL A 139 2.43 -26.29 -4.77
C VAL A 139 3.90 -26.68 -4.93
N LYS A 140 4.84 -25.80 -4.51
CA LYS A 140 6.28 -26.14 -4.54
C LYS A 140 6.64 -27.34 -3.66
N SER A 141 5.98 -27.51 -2.53
CA SER A 141 6.19 -28.67 -1.65
C SER A 141 5.73 -29.95 -2.31
N ASP A 142 4.55 -29.93 -2.94
CA ASP A 142 3.96 -31.08 -3.60
C ASP A 142 4.77 -31.46 -4.87
N GLU A 143 5.22 -30.49 -5.66
CA GLU A 143 6.12 -30.67 -6.80
C GLU A 143 7.43 -31.38 -6.36
N ARG A 144 8.01 -30.95 -5.23
CA ARG A 144 9.25 -31.55 -4.70
C ARG A 144 9.01 -32.97 -4.22
N ALA A 145 7.91 -33.24 -3.52
CA ALA A 145 7.55 -34.56 -3.04
C ALA A 145 7.39 -35.54 -4.22
N LEU A 146 6.65 -35.12 -5.26
CA LEU A 146 6.47 -35.90 -6.46
C LEU A 146 7.77 -36.20 -7.19
N LEU A 147 8.67 -35.20 -7.29
CA LEU A 147 10.00 -35.38 -7.90
C LEU A 147 10.85 -36.37 -7.10
N GLN A 148 10.83 -36.31 -5.78
CA GLN A 148 11.54 -37.25 -4.93
C GLN A 148 11.04 -38.69 -5.08
N GLU A 149 9.72 -38.86 -5.17
CA GLU A 149 9.10 -40.18 -5.40
C GLU A 149 9.53 -40.76 -6.76
N LYS A 150 9.45 -39.97 -7.84
CA LYS A 150 9.92 -40.38 -9.16
C LYS A 150 11.40 -40.73 -9.17
N ASN A 151 12.24 -39.98 -8.50
CA ASN A 151 13.68 -40.30 -8.41
C ASN A 151 13.92 -41.62 -7.69
N LYS A 152 13.21 -41.91 -6.58
CA LYS A 152 13.29 -43.20 -5.89
C LYS A 152 12.87 -44.38 -6.79
N GLU A 153 11.79 -44.21 -7.55
CA GLU A 153 11.35 -45.22 -8.51
C GLU A 153 12.42 -45.50 -9.60
N LEU A 154 13.04 -44.41 -10.14
CA LEU A 154 14.10 -44.55 -11.12
C LEU A 154 15.35 -45.22 -10.56
N GLU A 155 15.74 -44.88 -9.33
CA GLU A 155 16.89 -45.53 -8.63
C GLU A 155 16.61 -47.04 -8.41
N ALA A 156 15.37 -47.39 -8.01
CA ALA A 156 14.99 -48.78 -7.85
C ALA A 156 15.05 -49.56 -9.18
N LYS A 157 14.51 -48.98 -10.26
CA LYS A 157 14.60 -49.59 -11.60
C LYS A 157 16.04 -49.72 -12.07
N LEU A 158 16.88 -48.71 -11.88
CA LEU A 158 18.30 -48.75 -12.21
C LEU A 158 19.01 -49.89 -11.45
N THR A 159 18.76 -50.03 -10.18
CA THR A 159 19.32 -51.11 -9.36
C THR A 159 18.88 -52.48 -9.86
N GLN A 160 17.62 -52.65 -10.25
CA GLN A 160 17.14 -53.90 -10.87
C GLN A 160 17.90 -54.22 -12.17
N VAL A 161 18.04 -53.27 -13.07
CA VAL A 161 18.76 -53.46 -14.35
C VAL A 161 20.23 -53.81 -14.07
N LEU A 162 20.88 -53.12 -13.16
CA LEU A 162 22.28 -53.41 -12.80
C LEU A 162 22.46 -54.84 -12.22
N ASN A 163 21.50 -55.32 -11.45
CA ASN A 163 21.52 -56.68 -10.92
C ASN A 163 21.36 -57.73 -12.02
N LEU A 164 20.43 -57.50 -12.98
CA LEU A 164 20.25 -58.40 -14.13
C LEU A 164 21.50 -58.48 -14.99
N ILE A 165 22.14 -57.36 -15.30
CA ILE A 165 23.38 -57.33 -16.06
C ILE A 165 24.51 -58.07 -15.32
N ARG A 166 24.55 -58.00 -14.00
CA ARG A 166 25.56 -58.70 -13.19
C ARG A 166 25.34 -60.21 -13.19
N GLU A 167 24.10 -60.67 -13.17
CA GLU A 167 23.73 -62.07 -13.24
C GLU A 167 24.07 -62.67 -14.61
N ASP A 168 23.77 -61.95 -15.72
CA ASP A 168 24.10 -62.40 -17.10
C ASP A 168 25.61 -62.46 -17.37
N ASN A 169 26.45 -61.70 -16.68
CA ASN A 169 27.89 -61.72 -16.84
C ASN A 169 28.59 -62.80 -15.97
N LEU A 170 27.84 -63.55 -15.14
CA LEU A 170 28.36 -64.64 -14.30
C LEU A 170 28.05 -66.03 -14.83
N GLN A 171 27.34 -66.13 -15.99
CA GLN A 171 27.15 -67.39 -16.76
C GLN A 171 28.12 -67.48 -17.90
#